data_82b89483f861647e142765f577d53313
#
_entry.id   82b89483f861647e142765f577d53313
#
_cell.length_a   1.000
_cell.length_b   1.000
_cell.length_c   1.000
_cell.angle_alpha   90.00
_cell.angle_beta   90.00
_cell.angle_gamma   90.00
#
_symmetry.space_group_name_H-M   'P 1'
#
loop_
_entity.id
_entity.type
_entity.pdbx_description
1 polymer ?
#
loop_
_entity_poly.entity_id
_entity_poly.type
_entity_poly.pdbx_seq_one_letter_code
_entity_poly.pdbx_strand_id
1 'polypeptide(L)'
;RYIFETNTIGIQDETVNVDDIVETANHFTCIDMVIEQAHYKLSEAFIKQLHAILKSGTSDSRKSWFAVGDYKKFANEVGGNVTTQPDQVAKEMRQLLKQYNADSTKTLEDIIEFHYMFEKIHPFQDGNGRVGRLIMFKECLRNGITPFIIEDDIKEFYYRGLKEWKNERGY
;
A
#
# COMPACT_ATOMS: atom_id res chain seq x y z
N ARG A 1 33.57 -2.81 -6.55
CA ARG A 1 33.51 -1.52 -7.23
C ARG A 1 32.07 -1.29 -7.68
N TYR A 2 31.40 -0.31 -7.14
CA TYR A 2 30.03 0.02 -7.51
C TYR A 2 30.07 0.89 -8.76
N ILE A 3 29.33 0.50 -9.78
CA ILE A 3 29.15 1.32 -11.00
C ILE A 3 27.72 1.90 -10.93
N PHE A 4 27.64 3.22 -10.92
CA PHE A 4 26.37 3.94 -11.00
C PHE A 4 26.08 4.26 -12.46
N GLU A 5 25.17 3.53 -13.06
CA GLU A 5 24.54 3.92 -14.31
C GLU A 5 23.08 4.20 -14.04
N THR A 6 22.65 5.46 -14.25
CA THR A 6 21.25 5.92 -14.23
C THR A 6 20.24 5.05 -13.47
N ASN A 7 20.10 5.22 -12.18
CA ASN A 7 19.15 4.49 -11.29
C ASN A 7 19.42 3.00 -11.06
N THR A 8 20.57 2.47 -11.42
CA THR A 8 20.94 1.09 -11.14
C THR A 8 22.30 0.98 -10.46
N ILE A 9 22.46 -0.02 -9.61
CA ILE A 9 23.72 -0.39 -8.98
C ILE A 9 24.07 -1.80 -9.44
N GLY A 10 25.25 -2.00 -10.00
CA GLY A 10 25.77 -3.32 -10.34
C GLY A 10 26.37 -4.00 -9.11
N ILE A 11 25.89 -5.17 -8.75
CA ILE A 11 26.40 -6.02 -7.68
C ILE A 11 26.61 -7.41 -8.28
N GLN A 12 27.85 -7.87 -8.39
CA GLN A 12 28.19 -9.21 -8.86
C GLN A 12 27.42 -9.68 -10.12
N ASP A 13 27.54 -8.94 -11.22
CA ASP A 13 26.88 -9.21 -12.50
C ASP A 13 25.36 -9.01 -12.56
N GLU A 14 24.72 -8.62 -11.46
CA GLU A 14 23.32 -8.24 -11.43
C GLU A 14 23.16 -6.72 -11.27
N THR A 15 22.17 -6.14 -11.95
CA THR A 15 21.81 -4.72 -11.81
C THR A 15 20.51 -4.62 -11.01
N VAL A 16 20.53 -3.87 -9.91
CA VAL A 16 19.36 -3.60 -9.08
C VAL A 16 18.98 -2.13 -9.23
N ASN A 17 17.69 -1.85 -9.37
CA ASN A 17 17.21 -0.47 -9.43
C ASN A 17 17.46 0.23 -8.08
N VAL A 18 18.03 1.43 -8.11
CA VAL A 18 18.30 2.20 -6.88
C VAL A 18 17.01 2.48 -6.10
N ASP A 19 15.92 2.76 -6.80
CA ASP A 19 14.63 3.01 -6.16
C ASP A 19 14.13 1.77 -5.39
N ASP A 20 14.37 0.55 -5.88
CA ASP A 20 13.98 -0.69 -5.18
C ASP A 20 14.74 -0.84 -3.87
N ILE A 21 16.02 -0.47 -3.83
CA ILE A 21 16.82 -0.48 -2.59
C ILE A 21 16.29 0.57 -1.60
N VAL A 22 16.04 1.78 -2.09
CA VAL A 22 15.50 2.89 -1.27
C VAL A 22 14.13 2.52 -0.72
N GLU A 23 13.23 2.02 -1.55
CA GLU A 23 11.87 1.62 -1.13
C GLU A 23 11.90 0.41 -0.19
N THR A 24 12.84 -0.52 -0.35
CA THR A 24 13.03 -1.63 0.60
C THR A 24 13.45 -1.11 1.97
N ALA A 25 14.43 -0.20 2.05
CA ALA A 25 14.84 0.42 3.30
C ALA A 25 13.68 1.22 3.95
N ASN A 26 12.95 1.99 3.14
CA ASN A 26 11.79 2.74 3.58
C ASN A 26 10.66 1.82 4.08
N HIS A 27 10.51 0.64 3.49
CA HIS A 27 9.51 -0.34 3.92
C HIS A 27 9.76 -0.81 5.36
N PHE A 28 11.01 -1.05 5.76
CA PHE A 28 11.34 -1.36 7.15
C PHE A 28 10.98 -0.19 8.09
N THR A 29 11.26 1.05 7.69
CA THR A 29 10.83 2.23 8.46
C THR A 29 9.31 2.31 8.59
N CYS A 30 8.57 1.93 7.54
CA CYS A 30 7.11 1.83 7.62
C CYS A 30 6.66 0.75 8.61
N ILE A 31 7.34 -0.42 8.65
CA ILE A 31 7.04 -1.50 9.60
C ILE A 31 7.23 -1.01 11.04
N ASP A 32 8.34 -0.31 11.34
CA ASP A 32 8.58 0.26 12.67
C ASP A 32 7.44 1.20 13.08
N MET A 33 7.02 2.11 12.19
CA MET A 33 5.90 3.02 12.44
C MET A 33 4.58 2.25 12.64
N VAL A 34 4.33 1.19 11.87
CA VAL A 34 3.15 0.34 12.01
C VAL A 34 3.11 -0.31 13.39
N ILE A 35 4.23 -0.85 13.87
CA ILE A 35 4.33 -1.51 15.18
C ILE A 35 4.10 -0.48 16.30
N GLU A 36 4.77 0.68 16.23
CA GLU A 36 4.63 1.75 17.22
C GLU A 36 3.21 2.30 17.32
N GLN A 37 2.51 2.40 16.19
CA GLN A 37 1.19 2.99 16.10
C GLN A 37 0.06 1.96 15.95
N ALA A 38 0.33 0.67 16.13
CA ALA A 38 -0.63 -0.40 15.90
C ALA A 38 -1.95 -0.21 16.67
N HIS A 39 -1.90 0.29 17.90
CA HIS A 39 -3.06 0.45 18.78
C HIS A 39 -3.98 1.63 18.43
N TYR A 40 -3.53 2.59 17.62
CA TYR A 40 -4.36 3.71 17.20
C TYR A 40 -5.34 3.32 16.09
N LYS A 41 -6.48 4.01 16.04
CA LYS A 41 -7.44 3.88 14.93
C LYS A 41 -6.78 4.26 13.61
N LEU A 42 -7.16 3.54 12.56
CA LEU A 42 -6.71 3.85 11.21
C LEU A 42 -7.21 5.24 10.79
N SER A 43 -6.32 6.08 10.28
CA SER A 43 -6.62 7.44 9.87
C SER A 43 -6.04 7.77 8.48
N GLU A 44 -6.65 8.76 7.83
CA GLU A 44 -6.13 9.28 6.55
C GLU A 44 -4.68 9.78 6.69
N ALA A 45 -4.38 10.47 7.79
CA ALA A 45 -3.04 10.97 8.06
C ALA A 45 -2.00 9.85 8.17
N PHE A 46 -2.35 8.75 8.86
CA PHE A 46 -1.49 7.59 8.98
C PHE A 46 -1.22 6.93 7.60
N ILE A 47 -2.27 6.76 6.78
CA ILE A 47 -2.14 6.18 5.43
C ILE A 47 -1.23 7.04 4.55
N LYS A 48 -1.42 8.37 4.57
CA LYS A 48 -0.58 9.31 3.82
C LYS A 48 0.85 9.32 4.32
N GLN A 49 1.07 9.18 5.63
CA GLN A 49 2.41 9.11 6.22
C GLN A 49 3.14 7.83 5.82
N LEU A 50 2.47 6.67 5.77
CA LEU A 50 3.06 5.44 5.23
C LEU A 50 3.55 5.64 3.80
N HIS A 51 2.72 6.23 2.94
CA HIS A 51 3.11 6.52 1.56
C HIS A 51 4.27 7.53 1.48
N ALA A 52 4.26 8.56 2.34
CA ALA A 52 5.33 9.55 2.39
C ALA A 52 6.69 8.92 2.74
N ILE A 53 6.71 8.03 3.73
CA ILE A 53 7.92 7.30 4.12
C ILE A 53 8.35 6.37 2.97
N LEU A 54 7.43 5.54 2.47
CA LEU A 54 7.69 4.54 1.45
C LEU A 54 8.34 5.15 0.19
N LYS A 55 7.85 6.28 -0.27
CA LYS A 55 8.32 6.94 -1.52
C LYS A 55 9.39 7.99 -1.28
N SER A 56 9.83 8.21 -0.03
CA SER A 56 10.88 9.18 0.29
C SER A 56 12.21 8.84 -0.39
N GLY A 57 12.85 9.82 -1.01
CA GLY A 57 14.17 9.67 -1.63
C GLY A 57 14.21 8.91 -2.96
N THR A 58 13.08 8.42 -3.44
CA THR A 58 12.97 7.75 -4.75
C THR A 58 13.06 8.73 -5.91
N SER A 59 13.31 8.24 -7.12
CA SER A 59 13.29 9.06 -8.34
C SER A 59 11.92 9.71 -8.56
N ASP A 60 10.84 9.00 -8.23
CA ASP A 60 9.47 9.52 -8.30
C ASP A 60 9.26 10.70 -7.37
N SER A 61 9.83 10.69 -6.16
CA SER A 61 9.71 11.78 -5.19
C SER A 61 10.26 13.11 -5.68
N ARG A 62 11.13 13.09 -6.69
CA ARG A 62 11.71 14.30 -7.32
C ARG A 62 10.89 14.84 -8.48
N LYS A 63 9.86 14.13 -8.93
CA LYS A 63 8.99 14.55 -10.02
C LYS A 63 7.91 15.50 -9.50
N SER A 64 7.76 16.67 -10.08
CA SER A 64 6.81 17.70 -9.63
C SER A 64 5.33 17.27 -9.69
N TRP A 65 5.02 16.31 -10.52
CA TRP A 65 3.67 15.77 -10.68
C TRP A 65 3.35 14.63 -9.71
N PHE A 66 4.36 14.00 -9.10
CA PHE A 66 4.19 12.88 -8.18
C PHE A 66 3.91 13.41 -6.76
N ALA A 67 2.76 13.03 -6.20
CA ALA A 67 2.35 13.49 -4.87
C ALA A 67 2.84 12.50 -3.80
N VAL A 68 4.00 12.78 -3.19
CA VAL A 68 4.54 12.00 -2.06
C VAL A 68 3.72 12.29 -0.81
N GLY A 69 3.13 11.25 -0.22
CA GLY A 69 2.30 11.40 0.99
C GLY A 69 0.96 12.07 0.74
N ASP A 70 0.53 12.15 -0.52
CA ASP A 70 -0.80 12.66 -0.85
C ASP A 70 -1.41 11.86 -2.01
N TYR A 71 -2.72 12.05 -2.21
CA TYR A 71 -3.47 11.31 -3.22
C TYR A 71 -3.03 11.68 -4.65
N LYS A 72 -3.24 10.72 -5.55
CA LYS A 72 -2.88 10.84 -6.97
C LYS A 72 -3.53 12.06 -7.62
N LYS A 73 -2.78 12.66 -8.54
CA LYS A 73 -3.24 13.80 -9.37
C LYS A 73 -3.69 13.36 -10.75
N PHE A 74 -3.26 12.18 -11.19
CA PHE A 74 -3.57 11.64 -12.51
C PHE A 74 -4.28 10.30 -12.39
N ALA A 75 -5.18 10.03 -13.32
CA ALA A 75 -5.83 8.74 -13.43
C ALA A 75 -4.79 7.63 -13.64
N ASN A 76 -5.03 6.48 -13.05
CA ASN A 76 -4.23 5.28 -13.23
C ASN A 76 -5.12 4.06 -13.43
N GLU A 77 -4.52 2.98 -13.91
CA GLU A 77 -5.19 1.71 -14.18
C GLU A 77 -4.42 0.58 -13.48
N VAL A 78 -5.13 -0.45 -13.09
CA VAL A 78 -4.55 -1.67 -12.52
C VAL A 78 -5.15 -2.89 -13.21
N GLY A 79 -4.30 -3.69 -13.84
CA GLY A 79 -4.74 -4.90 -14.55
C GLY A 79 -5.78 -4.61 -15.64
N GLY A 80 -5.70 -3.45 -16.31
CA GLY A 80 -6.64 -3.01 -17.34
C GLY A 80 -7.96 -2.44 -16.81
N ASN A 81 -8.10 -2.30 -15.50
CA ASN A 81 -9.27 -1.68 -14.89
C ASN A 81 -8.97 -0.24 -14.47
N VAL A 82 -9.86 0.69 -14.82
CA VAL A 82 -9.78 2.08 -14.38
C VAL A 82 -10.08 2.14 -12.88
N THR A 83 -9.22 2.82 -12.14
CA THR A 83 -9.39 3.04 -10.71
C THR A 83 -10.19 4.31 -10.42
N THR A 84 -10.46 4.63 -9.15
CA THR A 84 -11.18 5.87 -8.79
C THR A 84 -10.50 7.10 -9.38
N GLN A 85 -11.29 8.00 -9.97
CA GLN A 85 -10.76 9.25 -10.54
C GLN A 85 -10.16 10.15 -9.46
N PRO A 86 -9.08 10.92 -9.77
CA PRO A 86 -8.35 11.71 -8.78
C PRO A 86 -9.21 12.65 -7.93
N ASP A 87 -10.20 13.29 -8.55
CA ASP A 87 -11.13 14.22 -7.88
C ASP A 87 -12.10 13.52 -6.90
N GLN A 88 -12.30 12.21 -7.02
CA GLN A 88 -13.17 11.41 -6.16
C GLN A 88 -12.41 10.68 -5.05
N VAL A 89 -11.09 10.50 -5.19
CA VAL A 89 -10.27 9.72 -4.24
C VAL A 89 -10.45 10.17 -2.80
N ALA A 90 -10.32 11.47 -2.53
CA ALA A 90 -10.43 11.99 -1.17
C ALA A 90 -11.80 11.74 -0.54
N LYS A 91 -12.88 11.79 -1.32
CA LYS A 91 -14.24 11.49 -0.87
C LYS A 91 -14.40 10.01 -0.56
N GLU A 92 -13.97 9.15 -1.46
CA GLU A 92 -14.09 7.69 -1.30
C GLU A 92 -13.24 7.17 -0.14
N MET A 93 -12.02 7.68 0.02
CA MET A 93 -11.16 7.32 1.16
C MET A 93 -11.76 7.74 2.50
N ARG A 94 -12.33 8.94 2.60
CA ARG A 94 -13.03 9.38 3.83
C ARG A 94 -14.25 8.51 4.13
N GLN A 95 -15.00 8.13 3.10
CA GLN A 95 -16.16 7.25 3.26
C GLN A 95 -15.74 5.84 3.71
N LEU A 96 -14.71 5.26 3.09
CA LEU A 96 -14.15 3.97 3.45
C LEU A 96 -13.67 3.96 4.90
N LEU A 97 -12.90 4.97 5.32
CA LEU A 97 -12.41 5.10 6.69
C LEU A 97 -13.54 5.31 7.70
N LYS A 98 -14.57 6.08 7.35
CA LYS A 98 -15.74 6.28 8.21
C LYS A 98 -16.50 4.97 8.44
N GLN A 99 -16.73 4.19 7.39
CA GLN A 99 -17.40 2.90 7.48
C GLN A 99 -16.55 1.90 8.27
N TYR A 100 -15.27 1.81 7.96
CA TYR A 100 -14.35 0.91 8.66
C TYR A 100 -14.22 1.23 10.14
N ASN A 101 -14.13 2.49 10.53
CA ASN A 101 -13.98 2.92 11.92
C ASN A 101 -15.30 2.96 12.72
N ALA A 102 -16.45 2.60 12.12
CA ALA A 102 -17.73 2.59 12.82
C ALA A 102 -17.73 1.61 14.00
N ASP A 103 -17.15 0.43 13.80
CA ASP A 103 -16.98 -0.58 14.83
C ASP A 103 -15.57 -0.52 15.44
N SER A 104 -15.46 -0.83 16.73
CA SER A 104 -14.19 -0.76 17.46
C SER A 104 -13.29 -1.98 17.25
N THR A 105 -13.88 -3.14 17.01
CA THR A 105 -13.19 -4.42 16.78
C THR A 105 -13.40 -4.87 15.34
N LYS A 106 -12.39 -5.55 14.78
CA LYS A 106 -12.43 -6.04 13.42
C LYS A 106 -12.11 -7.51 13.35
N THR A 107 -12.83 -8.21 12.49
CA THR A 107 -12.48 -9.57 12.05
C THR A 107 -11.43 -9.51 10.95
N LEU A 108 -10.82 -10.64 10.62
CA LEU A 108 -9.93 -10.74 9.45
C LEU A 108 -10.67 -10.39 8.16
N GLU A 109 -11.95 -10.79 8.04
CA GLU A 109 -12.77 -10.47 6.87
C GLU A 109 -12.97 -8.96 6.70
N ASP A 110 -13.23 -8.22 7.80
CA ASP A 110 -13.35 -6.76 7.76
C ASP A 110 -12.06 -6.09 7.28
N ILE A 111 -10.91 -6.60 7.71
CA ILE A 111 -9.58 -6.09 7.33
C ILE A 111 -9.31 -6.36 5.85
N ILE A 112 -9.65 -7.54 5.36
CA ILE A 112 -9.51 -7.90 3.93
C ILE A 112 -10.47 -7.09 3.08
N GLU A 113 -11.72 -6.87 3.50
CA GLU A 113 -12.68 -6.02 2.78
C GLU A 113 -12.17 -4.58 2.68
N PHE A 114 -11.61 -4.02 3.77
CA PHE A 114 -10.97 -2.71 3.73
C PHE A 114 -9.83 -2.68 2.71
N HIS A 115 -8.96 -3.68 2.75
CA HIS A 115 -7.83 -3.80 1.83
C HIS A 115 -8.29 -3.88 0.38
N TYR A 116 -9.29 -4.71 0.08
CA TYR A 116 -9.91 -4.80 -1.24
C TYR A 116 -10.43 -3.44 -1.74
N MET A 117 -11.18 -2.73 -0.89
CA MET A 117 -11.72 -1.42 -1.25
C MET A 117 -10.63 -0.37 -1.44
N PHE A 118 -9.57 -0.41 -0.63
CA PHE A 118 -8.39 0.44 -0.78
C PHE A 118 -7.69 0.20 -2.13
N GLU A 119 -7.46 -1.06 -2.50
CA GLU A 119 -6.86 -1.42 -3.80
C GLU A 119 -7.76 -1.01 -4.97
N LYS A 120 -9.07 -1.08 -4.82
CA LYS A 120 -10.04 -0.61 -5.83
C LYS A 120 -10.01 0.91 -6.01
N ILE A 121 -9.95 1.66 -4.92
CA ILE A 121 -9.82 3.14 -4.97
C ILE A 121 -8.46 3.51 -5.59
N HIS A 122 -7.41 2.78 -5.22
CA HIS A 122 -6.04 3.00 -5.68
C HIS A 122 -5.59 4.45 -5.48
N PRO A 123 -5.54 4.91 -4.21
CA PRO A 123 -5.52 6.35 -3.91
C PRO A 123 -4.23 7.06 -4.29
N PHE A 124 -3.11 6.36 -4.43
CA PHE A 124 -1.81 6.95 -4.74
C PHE A 124 -1.43 6.73 -6.21
N GLN A 125 -0.49 7.50 -6.70
CA GLN A 125 0.02 7.36 -8.07
C GLN A 125 0.80 6.05 -8.26
N ASP A 126 1.53 5.62 -7.22
CA ASP A 126 2.25 4.35 -7.11
C ASP A 126 2.32 3.94 -5.63
N GLY A 127 2.73 2.69 -5.33
CA GLY A 127 2.92 2.20 -3.96
C GLY A 127 1.66 1.73 -3.24
N ASN A 128 0.50 1.72 -3.90
CA ASN A 128 -0.77 1.33 -3.27
C ASN A 128 -0.74 -0.07 -2.67
N GLY A 129 -0.28 -1.07 -3.40
CA GLY A 129 -0.23 -2.45 -2.89
C GLY A 129 0.66 -2.61 -1.65
N ARG A 130 1.79 -1.89 -1.58
CA ARG A 130 2.68 -1.90 -0.40
C ARG A 130 2.02 -1.22 0.78
N VAL A 131 1.45 -0.04 0.59
CA VAL A 131 0.70 0.68 1.64
C VAL A 131 -0.50 -0.14 2.10
N GLY A 132 -1.26 -0.72 1.18
CA GLY A 132 -2.42 -1.56 1.50
C GLY A 132 -2.05 -2.77 2.39
N ARG A 133 -0.95 -3.46 2.07
CA ARG A 133 -0.47 -4.58 2.89
C ARG A 133 0.06 -4.13 4.26
N LEU A 134 0.71 -2.97 4.35
CA LEU A 134 1.13 -2.38 5.64
C LEU A 134 -0.06 -2.00 6.51
N ILE A 135 -1.14 -1.48 5.92
CA ILE A 135 -2.40 -1.21 6.63
C ILE A 135 -3.01 -2.52 7.15
N MET A 136 -3.07 -3.55 6.32
CA MET A 136 -3.58 -4.86 6.70
C MET A 136 -2.76 -5.46 7.86
N PHE A 137 -1.44 -5.40 7.80
CA PHE A 137 -0.54 -5.82 8.88
C PHE A 137 -0.83 -5.06 10.19
N LYS A 138 -0.94 -3.73 10.13
CA LYS A 138 -1.29 -2.88 11.27
C LYS A 138 -2.63 -3.26 11.91
N GLU A 139 -3.66 -3.43 11.10
CA GLU A 139 -5.00 -3.72 11.61
C GLU A 139 -5.10 -5.13 12.18
N CYS A 140 -4.33 -6.10 11.65
CA CYS A 140 -4.18 -7.41 12.29
C CYS A 140 -3.60 -7.27 13.70
N LEU A 141 -2.48 -6.54 13.85
CA LEU A 141 -1.86 -6.29 15.16
C LEU A 141 -2.85 -5.62 16.13
N ARG A 142 -3.56 -4.58 15.67
CA ARG A 142 -4.53 -3.83 16.48
C ARG A 142 -5.64 -4.71 17.04
N ASN A 143 -6.08 -5.69 16.28
CA ASN A 143 -7.22 -6.54 16.63
C ASN A 143 -6.79 -7.91 17.22
N GLY A 144 -5.49 -8.11 17.51
CA GLY A 144 -4.99 -9.36 18.08
C GLY A 144 -5.02 -10.55 17.12
N ILE A 145 -5.04 -10.26 15.81
CA ILE A 145 -4.96 -11.25 14.74
C ILE A 145 -3.50 -11.42 14.35
N THR A 146 -3.04 -12.65 14.22
CA THR A 146 -1.67 -12.91 13.75
C THR A 146 -1.48 -12.37 12.33
N PRO A 147 -0.58 -11.41 12.10
CA PRO A 147 -0.28 -10.94 10.76
C PRO A 147 0.29 -12.05 9.88
N PHE A 148 0.05 -11.96 8.60
CA PHE A 148 0.59 -12.89 7.60
C PHE A 148 1.29 -12.14 6.48
N ILE A 149 2.22 -12.82 5.83
CA ILE A 149 2.98 -12.30 4.68
C ILE A 149 2.46 -13.01 3.43
N ILE A 150 2.28 -12.24 2.37
CA ILE A 150 1.94 -12.78 1.06
C ILE A 150 3.26 -13.04 0.33
N GLU A 151 3.68 -14.30 0.33
CA GLU A 151 4.89 -14.74 -0.32
C GLU A 151 4.72 -14.82 -1.85
N ASP A 152 5.81 -14.82 -2.59
CA ASP A 152 5.76 -14.76 -4.05
C ASP A 152 5.08 -15.99 -4.70
N ASP A 153 5.16 -17.15 -4.08
CA ASP A 153 4.53 -18.40 -4.54
C ASP A 153 2.99 -18.38 -4.44
N ILE A 154 2.43 -17.58 -3.51
CA ILE A 154 0.97 -17.41 -3.34
C ILE A 154 0.44 -16.12 -3.95
N LYS A 155 1.30 -15.29 -4.53
CA LYS A 155 0.97 -13.96 -5.05
C LYS A 155 -0.13 -13.98 -6.13
N GLU A 156 -0.12 -14.97 -7.01
CA GLU A 156 -1.15 -15.13 -8.05
C GLU A 156 -2.51 -15.45 -7.43
N PHE A 157 -2.56 -16.29 -6.40
CA PHE A 157 -3.79 -16.58 -5.65
C PHE A 157 -4.33 -15.35 -4.94
N TYR A 158 -3.45 -14.54 -4.36
CA TYR A 158 -3.82 -13.28 -3.73
C TYR A 158 -4.47 -12.31 -4.72
N TYR A 159 -3.86 -12.07 -5.90
CA TYR A 159 -4.45 -11.20 -6.90
C TYR A 159 -5.77 -11.73 -7.46
N ARG A 160 -5.87 -13.04 -7.65
CA ARG A 160 -7.13 -13.69 -8.04
C ARG A 160 -8.20 -13.51 -6.97
N GLY A 161 -7.86 -13.75 -5.70
CA GLY A 161 -8.75 -13.54 -4.57
C GLY A 161 -9.28 -12.10 -4.47
N LEU A 162 -8.43 -11.10 -4.66
CA LEU A 162 -8.84 -9.70 -4.73
C LEU A 162 -9.79 -9.43 -5.91
N LYS A 163 -9.56 -10.02 -7.07
CA LYS A 163 -10.42 -9.86 -8.25
C LYS A 163 -11.79 -10.48 -8.06
N GLU A 164 -11.85 -11.62 -7.38
CA GLU A 164 -13.06 -12.44 -7.20
C GLU A 164 -13.80 -12.15 -5.88
N TRP A 165 -13.23 -11.30 -5.00
CA TRP A 165 -13.69 -11.09 -3.61
C TRP A 165 -15.20 -10.86 -3.45
N LYS A 166 -15.85 -10.18 -4.41
CA LYS A 166 -17.31 -9.95 -4.37
C LYS A 166 -18.14 -10.99 -5.12
N ASN A 167 -17.52 -11.76 -6.01
CA ASN A 167 -18.23 -12.70 -6.87
C ASN A 167 -18.23 -14.11 -6.31
N GLU A 168 -17.13 -14.55 -5.71
CA GLU A 168 -17.00 -15.88 -5.13
C GLU A 168 -16.27 -15.76 -3.78
N ARG A 169 -17.03 -15.59 -2.69
CA ARG A 169 -16.46 -15.59 -1.37
C ARG A 169 -15.96 -16.98 -0.98
N GLY A 170 -14.69 -17.07 -0.82
CA GLY A 170 -14.06 -18.18 -0.16
C GLY A 170 -13.39 -19.17 -1.11
N TYR A 171 -12.15 -18.94 -1.24
CA TYR A 171 -11.15 -20.04 -1.31
C TYR A 171 -9.75 -19.44 -1.19
#